data_0af657c17f0076fca0a605ce8fc790f5
#
_entry.id   0af657c17f0076fca0a605ce8fc790f5
#
_cell.length_a   1.000
_cell.length_b   1.000
_cell.length_c   1.000
_cell.angle_alpha   90.00
_cell.angle_beta   90.00
_cell.angle_gamma   90.00
#
_symmetry.space_group_name_H-M   'P 1'
#
loop_
_entity.id
_entity.type
_entity.pdbx_description
1 polymer ?
#
loop_
_entity_poly.entity_id
_entity_poly.type
_entity_poly.pdbx_seq_one_letter_code
_entity_poly.pdbx_strand_id
1 'polypeptide(L)'
;SLEGSGGNNDQSSRVQSVVNFYGVPDLTGDLAKDARETNNFIGKKQDEDFAAYAKASPVVHLDKSDPPTLSFHGTIDNLVPHRETERLHANLDALGVPNAYEIFEGWPHTMDAAADINAHCQYVIDRFLEKYLPLPK
;
A
#
# COMPACT_ATOMS: atom_id res chain seq x y z
N SER A 1 13.05 9.78 -11.72
CA SER A 1 12.12 8.75 -12.20
C SER A 1 12.43 7.43 -11.49
N LEU A 2 11.39 6.70 -11.08
CA LEU A 2 11.48 5.34 -10.57
C LEU A 2 11.36 4.29 -11.69
N GLU A 3 11.08 4.73 -12.90
CA GLU A 3 11.07 3.90 -14.10
C GLU A 3 12.48 3.31 -14.32
N GLY A 4 12.64 2.08 -14.41
CA GLY A 4 13.92 1.45 -14.70
C GLY A 4 14.32 1.58 -16.17
N SER A 5 15.30 0.77 -16.58
CA SER A 5 15.75 0.62 -17.97
C SER A 5 15.62 -0.84 -18.45
N GLY A 6 14.72 -1.60 -17.85
CA GLY A 6 14.59 -3.05 -18.06
C GLY A 6 13.88 -3.50 -19.34
N GLY A 7 13.59 -2.60 -20.26
CA GLY A 7 12.84 -2.88 -21.50
C GLY A 7 11.39 -2.39 -21.43
N ASN A 8 10.67 -2.44 -22.54
CA ASN A 8 9.28 -1.96 -22.67
C ASN A 8 9.07 -0.50 -22.22
N ASN A 9 10.08 0.35 -22.36
CA ASN A 9 10.05 1.76 -21.93
C ASN A 9 9.02 2.61 -22.68
N ASP A 10 8.43 2.08 -23.75
CA ASP A 10 7.32 2.64 -24.52
C ASP A 10 5.95 2.33 -23.90
N GLN A 11 5.90 1.44 -22.91
CA GLN A 11 4.68 1.10 -22.19
C GLN A 11 4.57 1.91 -20.90
N SER A 12 3.33 2.28 -20.53
CA SER A 12 3.07 2.95 -19.28
C SER A 12 3.16 1.95 -18.12
N SER A 13 3.91 2.30 -17.07
CA SER A 13 3.91 1.57 -15.79
C SER A 13 2.75 1.96 -14.87
N ARG A 14 1.89 2.87 -15.31
CA ARG A 14 0.77 3.37 -14.52
C ARG A 14 -0.25 2.26 -14.26
N VAL A 15 -0.54 2.01 -12.98
CA VAL A 15 -1.60 1.09 -12.55
C VAL A 15 -2.95 1.82 -12.49
N GLN A 16 -4.05 1.10 -12.67
CA GLN A 16 -5.40 1.64 -12.70
C GLN A 16 -6.12 1.48 -11.35
N SER A 17 -5.64 0.61 -10.48
CA SER A 17 -6.17 0.36 -9.14
C SER A 17 -5.08 -0.23 -8.25
N VAL A 18 -5.19 -0.03 -6.94
CA VAL A 18 -4.29 -0.61 -5.94
C VAL A 18 -5.12 -1.43 -4.95
N VAL A 19 -4.66 -2.66 -4.68
CA VAL A 19 -5.11 -3.46 -3.55
C VAL A 19 -3.90 -3.68 -2.63
N ASN A 20 -4.02 -3.21 -1.40
CA ASN A 20 -2.95 -3.23 -0.41
C ASN A 20 -3.34 -4.10 0.78
N PHE A 21 -2.51 -5.07 1.09
CA PHE A 21 -2.62 -5.88 2.29
C PHE A 21 -1.52 -5.46 3.27
N TYR A 22 -1.90 -4.86 4.38
CA TYR A 22 -1.03 -4.51 5.52
C TYR A 22 0.35 -3.94 5.14
N GLY A 23 0.44 -3.19 4.03
CA GLY A 23 1.70 -2.60 3.55
C GLY A 23 2.18 -1.42 4.39
N VAL A 24 3.47 -1.12 4.29
CA VAL A 24 4.10 0.05 4.91
C VAL A 24 4.11 1.21 3.92
N PRO A 25 3.22 2.20 4.03
CA PRO A 25 3.15 3.30 3.07
C PRO A 25 4.18 4.41 3.32
N ASP A 26 4.76 4.45 4.53
CA ASP A 26 5.72 5.47 4.95
C ASP A 26 6.99 4.82 5.49
N LEU A 27 8.07 4.87 4.71
CA LEU A 27 9.39 4.38 5.12
C LEU A 27 10.24 5.46 5.80
N THR A 28 9.74 6.69 5.93
CA THR A 28 10.46 7.79 6.59
C THR A 28 10.22 7.85 8.10
N GLY A 29 9.22 7.12 8.60
CA GLY A 29 8.87 7.05 10.00
C GLY A 29 9.73 6.06 10.82
N ASP A 30 9.53 6.09 12.14
CA ASP A 30 10.28 5.24 13.08
C ASP A 30 10.06 3.74 12.84
N LEU A 31 8.90 3.34 12.29
CA LEU A 31 8.61 1.95 11.97
C LEU A 31 9.64 1.33 11.01
N ALA A 32 10.08 2.09 10.03
CA ALA A 32 11.00 1.62 9.00
C ALA A 32 12.48 1.82 9.35
N LYS A 33 12.77 2.70 10.32
CA LYS A 33 14.12 3.16 10.63
C LYS A 33 15.10 2.04 10.95
N ASP A 34 14.68 1.11 11.81
CA ASP A 34 15.52 -0.02 12.26
C ASP A 34 15.02 -1.37 11.72
N ALA A 35 14.02 -1.36 10.82
CA ALA A 35 13.48 -2.56 10.23
C ALA A 35 14.50 -3.19 9.27
N ARG A 36 14.90 -4.42 9.57
CA ARG A 36 15.87 -5.17 8.77
C ARG A 36 15.44 -5.31 7.30
N GLU A 37 14.16 -5.56 7.10
CA GLU A 37 13.54 -5.77 5.78
C GLU A 37 13.65 -4.49 4.95
N THR A 38 13.37 -3.34 5.56
CA THR A 38 13.48 -2.03 4.90
C THR A 38 14.93 -1.68 4.60
N ASN A 39 15.83 -1.90 5.56
CA ASN A 39 17.27 -1.66 5.37
C ASN A 39 17.83 -2.53 4.23
N ASN A 40 17.40 -3.80 4.14
CA ASN A 40 17.82 -4.70 3.07
C ASN A 40 17.24 -4.27 1.70
N PHE A 41 15.99 -3.79 1.67
CA PHE A 41 15.35 -3.31 0.45
C PHE A 41 16.02 -2.05 -0.10
N ILE A 42 16.32 -1.08 0.78
CA ILE A 42 16.98 0.17 0.41
C ILE A 42 18.49 -0.03 0.18
N GLY A 43 19.12 -0.99 0.87
CA GLY A 43 20.56 -1.26 0.82
C GLY A 43 21.39 -0.39 1.76
N LYS A 44 20.77 0.48 2.56
CA LYS A 44 21.38 1.38 3.55
C LYS A 44 20.41 1.59 4.71
N LYS A 45 20.89 2.07 5.83
CA LYS A 45 20.05 2.51 6.94
C LYS A 45 19.42 3.88 6.65
N GLN A 46 18.33 4.20 7.35
CA GLN A 46 17.61 5.45 7.15
C GLN A 46 18.45 6.70 7.46
N ASP A 47 19.28 6.66 8.50
CA ASP A 47 20.19 7.73 8.89
C ASP A 47 21.37 7.91 7.92
N GLU A 48 21.70 6.88 7.14
CA GLU A 48 22.75 6.93 6.12
C GLU A 48 22.22 7.52 4.79
N ASP A 49 20.94 7.30 4.45
CA ASP A 49 20.34 7.77 3.20
C ASP A 49 18.82 7.99 3.32
N PHE A 50 18.43 9.01 4.09
CA PHE A 50 17.01 9.36 4.27
C PHE A 50 16.30 9.68 2.95
N ALA A 51 17.01 10.24 1.97
CA ALA A 51 16.44 10.56 0.67
C ALA A 51 15.99 9.30 -0.11
N ALA A 52 16.72 8.18 0.02
CA ALA A 52 16.31 6.91 -0.57
C ALA A 52 15.04 6.36 0.08
N TYR A 53 14.89 6.50 1.40
CA TYR A 53 13.68 6.12 2.15
C TYR A 53 12.48 6.96 1.75
N ALA A 54 12.63 8.28 1.68
CA ALA A 54 11.58 9.17 1.19
C ALA A 54 11.18 8.82 -0.25
N LYS A 55 12.14 8.58 -1.13
CA LYS A 55 11.89 8.19 -2.53
C LYS A 55 11.14 6.86 -2.66
N ALA A 56 11.34 5.93 -1.72
CA ALA A 56 10.68 4.63 -1.70
C ALA A 56 9.34 4.64 -0.93
N SER A 57 8.97 5.75 -0.28
CA SER A 57 7.74 5.87 0.52
C SER A 57 6.56 6.27 -0.35
N PRO A 58 5.52 5.44 -0.51
CA PRO A 58 4.31 5.79 -1.26
C PRO A 58 3.69 7.13 -0.86
N VAL A 59 3.60 7.42 0.45
CA VAL A 59 2.96 8.65 0.97
C VAL A 59 3.63 9.94 0.51
N VAL A 60 4.91 9.90 0.15
CA VAL A 60 5.68 11.07 -0.34
C VAL A 60 5.29 11.45 -1.77
N HIS A 61 4.71 10.51 -2.51
CA HIS A 61 4.37 10.67 -3.93
C HIS A 61 2.87 10.83 -4.18
N LEU A 62 2.05 10.80 -3.14
CA LEU A 62 0.60 10.87 -3.29
C LEU A 62 0.17 12.17 -3.97
N ASP A 63 -0.71 12.04 -4.96
CA ASP A 63 -1.36 13.15 -5.61
C ASP A 63 -2.80 12.81 -6.04
N LYS A 64 -3.56 13.82 -6.47
CA LYS A 64 -4.96 13.67 -6.88
C LYS A 64 -5.17 12.77 -8.11
N SER A 65 -4.10 12.39 -8.81
CA SER A 65 -4.15 11.50 -9.99
C SER A 65 -3.86 10.05 -9.64
N ASP A 66 -3.66 9.74 -8.36
CA ASP A 66 -3.44 8.38 -7.90
C ASP A 66 -4.65 7.48 -8.17
N PRO A 67 -4.42 6.19 -8.41
CA PRO A 67 -5.49 5.26 -8.69
C PRO A 67 -6.35 4.98 -7.45
N PRO A 68 -7.61 4.56 -7.64
CA PRO A 68 -8.44 4.04 -6.56
C PRO A 68 -7.70 2.98 -5.75
N THR A 69 -7.75 3.11 -4.42
CA THR A 69 -6.97 2.27 -3.50
C THR A 69 -7.87 1.57 -2.49
N LEU A 70 -7.72 0.25 -2.37
CA LEU A 70 -8.37 -0.59 -1.36
C LEU A 70 -7.31 -1.17 -0.43
N SER A 71 -7.54 -1.13 0.89
CA SER A 71 -6.62 -1.74 1.86
C SER A 71 -7.31 -2.66 2.85
N PHE A 72 -6.57 -3.68 3.31
CA PHE A 72 -6.98 -4.61 4.36
C PHE A 72 -5.90 -4.71 5.43
N HIS A 73 -6.31 -4.69 6.72
CA HIS A 73 -5.36 -4.74 7.82
C HIS A 73 -5.97 -5.38 9.08
N GLY A 74 -5.16 -6.08 9.86
CA GLY A 74 -5.57 -6.63 11.16
C GLY A 74 -5.20 -5.72 12.33
N THR A 75 -6.05 -5.64 13.37
CA THR A 75 -5.80 -4.73 14.52
C THR A 75 -4.67 -5.15 15.43
N ILE A 76 -4.30 -6.44 15.45
CA ILE A 76 -3.19 -6.96 16.26
C ILE A 76 -1.96 -7.28 15.41
N ASP A 77 -1.83 -6.61 14.26
CA ASP A 77 -0.61 -6.67 13.46
C ASP A 77 0.55 -6.02 14.23
N ASN A 78 1.53 -6.83 14.63
CA ASN A 78 2.70 -6.43 15.40
C ASN A 78 3.93 -6.13 14.54
N LEU A 79 3.83 -6.31 13.22
CA LEU A 79 4.87 -5.96 12.25
C LEU A 79 4.61 -4.58 11.65
N VAL A 80 3.37 -4.35 11.19
CA VAL A 80 2.91 -3.08 10.63
C VAL A 80 1.65 -2.66 11.37
N PRO A 81 1.68 -1.64 12.22
CA PRO A 81 0.48 -1.16 12.91
C PRO A 81 -0.60 -0.72 11.91
N HIS A 82 -1.86 -1.16 12.11
CA HIS A 82 -2.98 -0.85 11.21
C HIS A 82 -3.23 0.66 11.03
N ARG A 83 -2.79 1.49 11.97
CA ARG A 83 -2.82 2.96 11.83
C ARG A 83 -2.04 3.48 10.62
N GLU A 84 -1.10 2.72 10.07
CA GLU A 84 -0.42 3.10 8.83
C GLU A 84 -1.38 3.06 7.64
N THR A 85 -2.29 2.07 7.60
CA THR A 85 -3.40 2.05 6.64
C THR A 85 -4.34 3.23 6.85
N GLU A 86 -4.76 3.51 8.08
CA GLU A 86 -5.65 4.65 8.38
C GLU A 86 -5.03 5.99 7.95
N ARG A 87 -3.72 6.20 8.20
CA ARG A 87 -2.98 7.40 7.75
C ARG A 87 -2.90 7.51 6.23
N LEU A 88 -2.63 6.40 5.54
CA LEU A 88 -2.63 6.37 4.07
C LEU A 88 -3.99 6.82 3.53
N HIS A 89 -5.07 6.24 4.04
CA HIS A 89 -6.42 6.54 3.57
C HIS A 89 -6.87 7.97 3.91
N ALA A 90 -6.47 8.50 5.07
CA ALA A 90 -6.70 9.90 5.40
C ALA A 90 -5.99 10.87 4.41
N ASN A 91 -4.80 10.52 3.95
CA ASN A 91 -4.10 11.30 2.93
C ASN A 91 -4.79 11.21 1.56
N LEU A 92 -5.25 10.02 1.16
CA LEU A 92 -6.01 9.82 -0.08
C LEU A 92 -7.33 10.60 -0.06
N ASP A 93 -8.05 10.60 1.07
CA ASP A 93 -9.26 11.39 1.27
C ASP A 93 -9.00 12.89 1.11
N ALA A 94 -7.92 13.40 1.73
CA ALA A 94 -7.54 14.80 1.62
C ALA A 94 -7.22 15.24 0.17
N LEU A 95 -6.78 14.30 -0.67
CA LEU A 95 -6.50 14.51 -2.08
C LEU A 95 -7.73 14.27 -2.99
N GLY A 96 -8.83 13.74 -2.44
CA GLY A 96 -10.03 13.37 -3.19
C GLY A 96 -9.83 12.12 -4.06
N VAL A 97 -8.85 11.28 -3.73
CA VAL A 97 -8.62 10.00 -4.40
C VAL A 97 -9.63 8.97 -3.90
N PRO A 98 -10.37 8.27 -4.79
CA PRO A 98 -11.28 7.21 -4.37
C PRO A 98 -10.54 6.13 -3.59
N ASN A 99 -11.03 5.82 -2.40
CA ASN A 99 -10.38 4.82 -1.56
C ASN A 99 -11.39 4.13 -0.63
N ALA A 100 -11.00 2.95 -0.12
CA ALA A 100 -11.71 2.21 0.91
C ALA A 100 -10.72 1.34 1.67
N TYR A 101 -11.02 1.05 2.94
CA TYR A 101 -10.24 0.07 3.70
C TYR A 101 -11.11 -0.67 4.69
N GLU A 102 -10.69 -1.89 5.05
CA GLU A 102 -11.31 -2.69 6.10
C GLU A 102 -10.27 -3.07 7.14
N ILE A 103 -10.64 -2.91 8.40
CA ILE A 103 -9.82 -3.29 9.55
C ILE A 103 -10.47 -4.50 10.22
N PHE A 104 -9.71 -5.59 10.30
CA PHE A 104 -10.14 -6.85 10.88
C PHE A 104 -9.77 -6.91 12.37
N GLU A 105 -10.77 -6.81 13.23
CA GLU A 105 -10.58 -6.82 14.69
C GLU A 105 -10.05 -8.17 15.18
N GLY A 106 -8.96 -8.13 15.96
CA GLY A 106 -8.33 -9.32 16.54
C GLY A 106 -7.51 -10.17 15.56
N TRP A 107 -7.23 -9.67 14.34
CA TRP A 107 -6.43 -10.39 13.35
C TRP A 107 -5.00 -9.86 13.27
N PRO A 108 -4.00 -10.77 13.14
CA PRO A 108 -2.59 -10.41 13.03
C PRO A 108 -2.18 -10.04 11.59
N HIS A 109 -0.90 -9.78 11.39
CA HIS A 109 -0.27 -9.74 10.07
C HIS A 109 -0.55 -11.03 9.29
N THR A 110 -0.71 -10.96 7.96
CA THR A 110 -1.09 -12.10 7.10
C THR A 110 -2.46 -12.72 7.44
N MET A 111 -3.44 -11.92 7.91
CA MET A 111 -4.79 -12.40 8.22
C MET A 111 -5.49 -13.08 7.02
N ASP A 112 -5.13 -12.71 5.81
CA ASP A 112 -5.61 -13.30 4.55
C ASP A 112 -5.13 -14.75 4.31
N ALA A 113 -4.23 -15.28 5.12
CA ALA A 113 -3.91 -16.71 5.14
C ALA A 113 -5.06 -17.57 5.69
N ALA A 114 -6.00 -16.98 6.45
CA ALA A 114 -7.20 -17.66 6.90
C ALA A 114 -8.25 -17.68 5.78
N ALA A 115 -8.78 -18.88 5.49
CA ALA A 115 -9.68 -19.10 4.34
C ALA A 115 -10.90 -18.18 4.32
N ASP A 116 -11.55 -17.99 5.47
CA ASP A 116 -12.76 -17.17 5.56
C ASP A 116 -12.44 -15.67 5.34
N ILE A 117 -11.34 -15.18 5.89
CA ILE A 117 -10.87 -13.81 5.69
C ILE A 117 -10.47 -13.61 4.24
N ASN A 118 -9.74 -14.56 3.65
CA ASN A 118 -9.37 -14.50 2.24
C ASN A 118 -10.61 -14.44 1.33
N ALA A 119 -11.60 -15.29 1.56
CA ALA A 119 -12.83 -15.30 0.78
C ALA A 119 -13.59 -13.97 0.88
N HIS A 120 -13.65 -13.36 2.07
CA HIS A 120 -14.22 -12.04 2.25
C HIS A 120 -13.42 -10.97 1.50
N CYS A 121 -12.09 -10.94 1.66
CA CYS A 121 -11.23 -10.00 0.93
C CYS A 121 -11.42 -10.12 -0.59
N GLN A 122 -11.47 -11.34 -1.14
CA GLN A 122 -11.71 -11.55 -2.57
C GLN A 122 -13.06 -10.99 -3.01
N TYR A 123 -14.12 -11.23 -2.24
CA TYR A 123 -15.44 -10.65 -2.53
C TYR A 123 -15.40 -9.11 -2.56
N VAL A 124 -14.74 -8.48 -1.59
CA VAL A 124 -14.62 -7.00 -1.52
C VAL A 124 -13.77 -6.46 -2.68
N ILE A 125 -12.68 -7.15 -3.02
CA ILE A 125 -11.82 -6.82 -4.17
C ILE A 125 -12.63 -6.85 -5.47
N ASP A 126 -13.42 -7.90 -5.70
CA ASP A 126 -14.24 -8.03 -6.89
C ASP A 126 -15.21 -6.84 -7.02
N ARG A 127 -15.90 -6.47 -5.94
CA ARG A 127 -16.81 -5.29 -5.91
C ARG A 127 -16.07 -3.98 -6.16
N PHE A 128 -14.89 -3.84 -5.59
CA PHE A 128 -14.05 -2.67 -5.79
C PHE A 128 -13.59 -2.54 -7.24
N LEU A 129 -13.10 -3.64 -7.82
CA LEU A 129 -12.64 -3.66 -9.20
C LEU A 129 -13.79 -3.47 -10.20
N GLU A 130 -14.96 -4.07 -9.97
CA GLU A 130 -16.15 -3.83 -10.81
C GLU A 130 -16.55 -2.34 -10.84
N LYS A 131 -16.36 -1.63 -9.73
CA LYS A 131 -16.68 -0.20 -9.65
C LYS A 131 -15.69 0.66 -10.40
N TYR A 132 -14.40 0.36 -10.30
CA TYR A 132 -13.33 1.25 -10.79
C TYR A 132 -12.66 0.76 -12.08
N LEU A 133 -12.76 -0.53 -12.39
CA LEU A 133 -12.23 -1.16 -13.61
C LEU A 133 -13.31 -2.00 -14.30
N PRO A 134 -14.45 -1.42 -14.68
CA PRO A 134 -15.51 -2.21 -15.34
C PRO A 134 -14.99 -2.81 -16.63
N LEU A 135 -15.26 -4.10 -16.83
CA LEU A 135 -14.95 -4.77 -18.07
C LEU A 135 -15.73 -4.12 -19.23
N PRO A 136 -15.12 -4.00 -20.41
CA PRO A 136 -15.85 -3.55 -21.60
C PRO A 136 -17.06 -4.47 -21.85
N LYS A 137 -18.21 -3.86 -22.09
CA LYS A 137 -19.43 -4.57 -22.46
C LYS A 137 -19.35 -5.15 -23.86
#